data_d92ae0a87ac364dc8c6b706858e89f1b
#
_entry.id   d92ae0a87ac364dc8c6b706858e89f1b
#
_cell.length_a   1.000
_cell.length_b   1.000
_cell.length_c   1.000
_cell.angle_alpha   90.00
_cell.angle_beta   90.00
_cell.angle_gamma   90.00
#
_symmetry.space_group_name_H-M   'P 1'
#
loop_
_entity.id
_entity.type
_entity.pdbx_description
1 polymer ?
#
loop_
_entity_poly.entity_id
_entity_poly.type
_entity_poly.pdbx_seq_one_letter_code
_entity_poly.pdbx_strand_id
1 'polypeptide(L)'
;MASYDSLIIGEIAEDTNVDYDGTVVHAVGGAVYYSGFAAANIGHKIAVLPKADTAKIDLKAAFAKATNITVYPLHSRNSFVTKNVYHTPDRERRTSTVDSAIDPYRPEEVPEEIPATIWHLAGLIRGDIPDEMIPYAAQRAMVAVDVQTMIRCLENGGMVYHDWAAKKELLPYIRFLKTDAAEAEVLTGLTDRVEAAKVLYSWGAKEVLITHNTEVLVYDGQEIYTCPIKARNLSGRTGRGDTTFACYINERLSKDIPTALKTATALVSLKMETPGPYMGTRADLEAYEKEFF
;
A
#
# COMPACT_ATOMS: atom_id res chain seq x y z
N MET A 1 22.03 11.15 12.58
CA MET A 1 20.60 11.47 12.57
C MET A 1 19.83 10.17 12.72
N ALA A 2 18.66 10.19 13.37
CA ALA A 2 17.85 8.97 13.46
C ALA A 2 17.31 8.62 12.06
N SER A 3 17.69 7.47 11.54
CA SER A 3 17.21 6.95 10.27
C SER A 3 15.80 6.38 10.42
N TYR A 4 14.92 6.60 9.45
CA TYR A 4 13.63 5.91 9.35
C TYR A 4 13.82 4.55 8.67
N ASP A 5 13.00 3.57 9.04
CA ASP A 5 12.93 2.30 8.34
C ASP A 5 12.36 2.50 6.94
N SER A 6 11.24 3.26 6.85
CA SER A 6 10.71 3.68 5.56
C SER A 6 10.15 5.10 5.54
N LEU A 7 10.23 5.74 4.37
CA LEU A 7 9.48 6.92 3.95
C LEU A 7 8.34 6.45 3.05
N ILE A 8 7.09 6.69 3.45
CA ILE A 8 5.91 6.34 2.66
C ILE A 8 5.37 7.61 2.01
N ILE A 9 5.32 7.60 0.69
CA ILE A 9 4.88 8.72 -0.14
C ILE A 9 3.53 8.36 -0.77
N GLY A 10 2.50 9.15 -0.52
CA GLY A 10 1.17 8.91 -1.05
C GLY A 10 0.13 9.83 -0.43
N GLU A 11 -1.03 9.94 -1.05
CA GLU A 11 -2.08 10.83 -0.65
C GLU A 11 -2.95 10.26 0.48
N ILE A 12 -3.51 11.19 1.27
CA ILE A 12 -4.67 10.92 2.13
C ILE A 12 -5.92 11.01 1.26
N ALA A 13 -6.81 10.04 1.42
CA ALA A 13 -8.11 10.00 0.77
C ALA A 13 -9.24 10.34 1.75
N GLU A 14 -10.21 11.09 1.28
CA GLU A 14 -11.51 11.28 1.91
C GLU A 14 -12.50 10.29 1.28
N ASP A 15 -12.83 9.22 2.00
CA ASP A 15 -13.68 8.15 1.51
C ASP A 15 -15.12 8.32 1.96
N THR A 16 -16.06 8.35 1.02
CA THR A 16 -17.48 8.15 1.29
C THR A 16 -17.84 6.71 0.96
N ASN A 17 -18.10 5.90 1.97
CA ASN A 17 -18.47 4.51 1.82
C ASN A 17 -20.00 4.36 1.98
N VAL A 18 -20.67 3.87 0.94
CA VAL A 18 -22.10 3.54 0.94
C VAL A 18 -22.22 2.03 0.99
N ASP A 19 -22.72 1.50 2.09
CA ASP A 19 -22.90 0.06 2.27
C ASP A 19 -24.11 -0.46 1.48
N TYR A 20 -24.21 -1.78 1.29
CA TYR A 20 -25.28 -2.44 0.55
C TYR A 20 -26.68 -2.15 1.12
N ASP A 21 -26.78 -1.83 2.41
CA ASP A 21 -28.02 -1.47 3.10
C ASP A 21 -28.34 0.05 3.02
N GLY A 22 -27.49 0.83 2.32
CA GLY A 22 -27.62 2.27 2.18
C GLY A 22 -26.95 3.09 3.30
N THR A 23 -26.33 2.45 4.29
CA THR A 23 -25.59 3.15 5.34
C THR A 23 -24.40 3.90 4.73
N VAL A 24 -24.25 5.19 5.09
CA VAL A 24 -23.16 6.05 4.61
C VAL A 24 -22.17 6.32 5.74
N VAL A 25 -20.90 6.06 5.47
CA VAL A 25 -19.79 6.32 6.40
C VAL A 25 -18.72 7.14 5.70
N HIS A 26 -18.33 8.26 6.31
CA HIS A 26 -17.18 9.06 5.90
C HIS A 26 -15.95 8.61 6.69
N ALA A 27 -14.85 8.36 5.99
CA ALA A 27 -13.63 7.86 6.59
C ALA A 27 -12.39 8.50 5.96
N VAL A 28 -11.33 8.55 6.72
CA VAL A 28 -9.98 8.83 6.19
C VAL A 28 -9.42 7.52 5.63
N GLY A 29 -8.88 7.60 4.42
CA GLY A 29 -8.26 6.50 3.71
C GLY A 29 -6.93 6.90 3.08
N GLY A 30 -6.54 6.15 2.05
CA GLY A 30 -5.30 6.34 1.33
C GLY A 30 -4.24 5.31 1.69
N ALA A 31 -3.43 4.92 0.71
CA ALA A 31 -2.42 3.89 0.91
C ALA A 31 -1.37 4.32 1.95
N VAL A 32 -0.96 5.60 1.96
CA VAL A 32 -0.04 6.14 2.97
C VAL A 32 -0.59 6.01 4.40
N TYR A 33 -1.91 6.14 4.56
CA TYR A 33 -2.58 6.05 5.84
C TYR A 33 -2.55 4.62 6.40
N TYR A 34 -3.03 3.66 5.62
CA TYR A 34 -3.03 2.25 6.03
C TYR A 34 -1.62 1.69 6.21
N SER A 35 -0.71 1.99 5.29
CA SER A 35 0.69 1.56 5.35
C SER A 35 1.42 2.15 6.55
N GLY A 36 1.23 3.46 6.81
CA GLY A 36 1.87 4.15 7.92
C GLY A 36 1.50 3.55 9.27
N PHE A 37 0.19 3.40 9.52
CA PHE A 37 -0.28 2.78 10.77
C PHE A 37 0.17 1.32 10.92
N ALA A 38 0.11 0.54 9.85
CA ALA A 38 0.50 -0.87 9.89
C ALA A 38 1.96 -1.04 10.32
N ALA A 39 2.89 -0.31 9.70
CA ALA A 39 4.30 -0.44 10.01
C ALA A 39 4.68 0.22 11.36
N ALA A 40 4.13 1.40 11.66
CA ALA A 40 4.47 2.13 12.89
C ALA A 40 3.99 1.42 14.15
N ASN A 41 2.75 0.91 14.16
CA ASN A 41 2.15 0.28 15.34
C ASN A 41 2.77 -1.08 15.67
N ILE A 42 3.50 -1.68 14.73
CA ILE A 42 4.33 -2.87 15.00
C ILE A 42 5.79 -2.53 15.33
N GLY A 43 6.11 -1.26 15.54
CA GLY A 43 7.37 -0.79 16.13
C GLY A 43 8.40 -0.23 15.16
N HIS A 44 8.12 -0.17 13.84
CA HIS A 44 9.01 0.46 12.87
C HIS A 44 8.98 1.98 12.96
N LYS A 45 10.08 2.62 12.64
CA LYS A 45 10.23 4.08 12.56
C LYS A 45 9.82 4.56 11.18
N ILE A 46 8.69 5.24 11.07
CA ILE A 46 8.09 5.61 9.80
C ILE A 46 8.07 7.12 9.60
N ALA A 47 8.58 7.57 8.46
CA ALA A 47 8.27 8.88 7.90
C ALA A 47 7.12 8.72 6.90
N VAL A 48 6.15 9.63 6.94
CA VAL A 48 5.10 9.71 5.93
C VAL A 48 5.13 11.08 5.27
N LEU A 49 4.97 11.10 3.95
CA LEU A 49 4.87 12.32 3.13
C LEU A 49 3.47 12.36 2.51
N PRO A 50 2.42 12.61 3.33
CA PRO A 50 1.05 12.66 2.85
C PRO A 50 0.78 13.96 2.10
N LYS A 51 -0.02 13.89 1.02
CA LYS A 51 -0.43 15.06 0.23
C LYS A 51 -1.95 15.17 0.20
N ALA A 52 -2.47 16.37 0.46
CA ALA A 52 -3.89 16.70 0.40
C ALA A 52 -4.09 18.23 0.43
N ASP A 53 -5.33 18.70 0.31
CA ASP A 53 -5.70 20.08 0.59
C ASP A 53 -5.58 20.36 2.11
N THR A 54 -4.43 20.92 2.50
CA THR A 54 -4.13 21.20 3.92
C THR A 54 -4.99 22.32 4.53
N ALA A 55 -5.78 23.03 3.72
CA ALA A 55 -6.79 23.95 4.25
C ALA A 55 -8.03 23.22 4.77
N LYS A 56 -8.26 21.97 4.34
CA LYS A 56 -9.40 21.15 4.73
C LYS A 56 -9.02 20.00 5.67
N ILE A 57 -7.82 19.43 5.48
CA ILE A 57 -7.37 18.26 6.24
C ILE A 57 -6.12 18.59 7.04
N ASP A 58 -6.19 18.39 8.36
CA ASP A 58 -5.01 18.39 9.22
C ASP A 58 -4.28 17.03 9.07
N LEU A 59 -3.29 17.02 8.19
CA LEU A 59 -2.49 15.82 7.88
C LEU A 59 -1.72 15.29 9.10
N LYS A 60 -1.32 16.15 10.04
CA LYS A 60 -0.66 15.71 11.29
C LYS A 60 -1.65 15.05 12.25
N ALA A 61 -2.84 15.64 12.38
CA ALA A 61 -3.91 15.09 13.21
C ALA A 61 -4.38 13.71 12.70
N ALA A 62 -4.38 13.47 11.37
CA ALA A 62 -4.75 12.19 10.80
C ALA A 62 -3.87 11.03 11.34
N PHE A 63 -2.60 11.28 11.61
CA PHE A 63 -1.65 10.29 12.14
C PHE A 63 -1.41 10.36 13.65
N ALA A 64 -2.11 11.23 14.38
CA ALA A 64 -1.83 11.49 15.80
C ALA A 64 -1.98 10.27 16.74
N LYS A 65 -2.68 9.23 16.30
CA LYS A 65 -2.86 7.98 17.06
C LYS A 65 -1.75 6.95 16.84
N ALA A 66 -0.85 7.19 15.88
CA ALA A 66 0.28 6.29 15.63
C ALA A 66 1.49 6.70 16.49
N THR A 67 2.22 5.72 17.02
CA THR A 67 3.28 5.98 18.00
C THR A 67 4.65 6.33 17.40
N ASN A 68 4.95 5.81 16.20
CA ASN A 68 6.30 5.88 15.60
C ASN A 68 6.25 6.53 14.19
N ILE A 69 5.33 7.47 13.97
CA ILE A 69 5.20 8.19 12.69
C ILE A 69 5.70 9.63 12.85
N THR A 70 6.53 10.07 11.90
CA THR A 70 6.81 11.49 11.66
C THR A 70 6.14 11.92 10.37
N VAL A 71 5.33 12.97 10.43
CA VAL A 71 4.54 13.46 9.30
C VAL A 71 5.22 14.67 8.67
N TYR A 72 5.49 14.60 7.38
CA TYR A 72 5.98 15.68 6.51
C TYR A 72 4.87 16.06 5.53
N PRO A 73 3.94 16.95 5.92
CA PRO A 73 2.74 17.22 5.12
C PRO A 73 3.07 18.03 3.88
N LEU A 74 2.49 17.64 2.74
CA LEU A 74 2.52 18.42 1.49
C LEU A 74 1.13 18.98 1.18
N HIS A 75 1.12 20.21 0.69
CA HIS A 75 -0.10 20.86 0.22
C HIS A 75 -0.42 20.45 -1.22
N SER A 76 -1.69 20.22 -1.49
CA SER A 76 -2.28 20.11 -2.82
C SER A 76 -3.50 21.03 -2.93
N ARG A 77 -3.81 21.48 -4.12
CA ARG A 77 -5.03 22.29 -4.37
C ARG A 77 -6.31 21.54 -4.07
N ASN A 78 -6.29 20.22 -4.21
CA ASN A 78 -7.41 19.34 -3.94
C ASN A 78 -6.95 18.16 -3.07
N SER A 79 -7.89 17.57 -2.32
CA SER A 79 -7.72 16.25 -1.72
C SER A 79 -8.14 15.16 -2.69
N PHE A 80 -7.69 13.94 -2.44
CA PHE A 80 -8.21 12.75 -3.11
C PHE A 80 -9.54 12.38 -2.47
N VAL A 81 -10.64 12.49 -3.22
CA VAL A 81 -11.99 12.22 -2.72
C VAL A 81 -12.60 11.06 -3.50
N THR A 82 -13.00 10.01 -2.77
CA THR A 82 -13.62 8.83 -3.36
C THR A 82 -15.01 8.54 -2.80
N LYS A 83 -15.84 7.92 -3.63
CA LYS A 83 -17.09 7.30 -3.21
C LYS A 83 -17.07 5.82 -3.59
N ASN A 84 -17.19 4.97 -2.57
CA ASN A 84 -17.27 3.52 -2.71
C ASN A 84 -18.69 3.07 -2.42
N VAL A 85 -19.34 2.42 -3.39
CA VAL A 85 -20.68 1.84 -3.23
C VAL A 85 -20.56 0.32 -3.23
N TYR A 86 -20.84 -0.30 -2.10
CA TYR A 86 -20.84 -1.75 -1.95
C TYR A 86 -22.20 -2.32 -2.33
N HIS A 87 -22.21 -3.35 -3.17
CA HIS A 87 -23.43 -3.91 -3.74
C HIS A 87 -23.88 -5.21 -3.04
N THR A 88 -23.01 -5.80 -2.23
CA THR A 88 -23.25 -7.08 -1.57
C THR A 88 -22.81 -7.05 -0.10
N PRO A 89 -23.47 -7.87 0.79
CA PRO A 89 -23.13 -7.91 2.21
C PRO A 89 -21.70 -8.31 2.52
N ASP A 90 -21.07 -9.13 1.66
CA ASP A 90 -19.68 -9.55 1.77
C ASP A 90 -18.68 -8.47 1.31
N ARG A 91 -19.20 -7.36 0.76
CA ARG A 91 -18.41 -6.21 0.23
C ARG A 91 -17.39 -6.59 -0.84
N GLU A 92 -17.56 -7.73 -1.51
CA GLU A 92 -16.70 -8.15 -2.63
C GLU A 92 -16.95 -7.30 -3.89
N ARG A 93 -18.20 -6.93 -4.12
CA ARG A 93 -18.60 -6.16 -5.31
C ARG A 93 -18.81 -4.70 -4.92
N ARG A 94 -17.94 -3.83 -5.44
CA ARG A 94 -18.06 -2.38 -5.24
C ARG A 94 -17.87 -1.62 -6.56
N THR A 95 -18.50 -0.46 -6.64
CA THR A 95 -18.20 0.58 -7.62
C THR A 95 -17.45 1.70 -6.89
N SER A 96 -16.31 2.13 -7.41
CA SER A 96 -15.55 3.24 -6.87
C SER A 96 -15.48 4.37 -7.89
N THR A 97 -15.81 5.58 -7.47
CA THR A 97 -15.67 6.81 -8.25
C THR A 97 -14.73 7.77 -7.54
N VAL A 98 -14.07 8.62 -8.30
CA VAL A 98 -13.18 9.66 -7.79
C VAL A 98 -13.73 11.01 -8.20
N ASP A 99 -14.04 11.84 -7.23
CA ASP A 99 -14.61 13.19 -7.44
C ASP A 99 -13.51 14.23 -7.61
N SER A 100 -12.34 14.03 -6.97
CA SER A 100 -11.15 14.86 -7.16
C SER A 100 -9.88 14.07 -6.83
N ALA A 101 -8.76 14.51 -7.43
CA ALA A 101 -7.43 13.96 -7.21
C ALA A 101 -6.46 15.06 -6.77
N ILE A 102 -5.34 14.68 -6.17
CA ILE A 102 -4.26 15.58 -5.76
C ILE A 102 -3.49 16.13 -6.97
N ASP A 103 -2.74 17.21 -6.75
CA ASP A 103 -1.66 17.57 -7.67
C ASP A 103 -0.58 16.48 -7.63
N PRO A 104 0.00 16.06 -8.77
CA PRO A 104 1.07 15.06 -8.79
C PRO A 104 2.22 15.38 -7.82
N TYR A 105 2.83 14.33 -7.26
CA TYR A 105 4.10 14.50 -6.55
C TYR A 105 5.20 14.91 -7.51
N ARG A 106 6.17 15.67 -7.01
CA ARG A 106 7.38 16.03 -7.74
C ARG A 106 8.61 15.67 -6.92
N PRO A 107 9.69 15.20 -7.55
CA PRO A 107 10.93 14.86 -6.85
C PRO A 107 11.44 15.96 -5.91
N GLU A 108 11.36 17.23 -6.33
CA GLU A 108 11.81 18.38 -5.55
C GLU A 108 10.95 18.72 -4.33
N GLU A 109 9.75 18.13 -4.21
CA GLU A 109 8.90 18.27 -3.03
C GLU A 109 9.30 17.33 -1.88
N VAL A 110 10.11 16.30 -2.17
CA VAL A 110 10.60 15.39 -1.14
C VAL A 110 11.77 16.01 -0.41
N PRO A 111 11.66 16.30 0.90
CA PRO A 111 12.75 16.90 1.65
C PRO A 111 14.01 16.03 1.63
N GLU A 112 15.17 16.65 1.29
CA GLU A 112 16.46 15.96 1.17
C GLU A 112 16.95 15.36 2.48
N GLU A 113 16.51 15.92 3.61
CA GLU A 113 16.94 15.54 4.94
C GLU A 113 16.19 14.38 5.57
N ILE A 114 15.27 13.70 4.84
CA ILE A 114 14.57 12.53 5.37
C ILE A 114 15.38 11.25 5.10
N PRO A 115 16.23 10.80 6.02
CA PRO A 115 17.02 9.59 5.85
C PRO A 115 16.16 8.36 6.12
N ALA A 116 15.76 7.65 5.06
CA ALA A 116 15.00 6.41 5.17
C ALA A 116 15.69 5.28 4.39
N THR A 117 15.59 4.05 4.90
CA THR A 117 16.18 2.87 4.26
C THR A 117 15.36 2.42 3.05
N ILE A 118 14.03 2.57 3.14
CA ILE A 118 13.08 2.25 2.05
C ILE A 118 12.28 3.50 1.71
N TRP A 119 12.09 3.76 0.41
CA TRP A 119 11.07 4.68 -0.08
C TRP A 119 9.91 3.86 -0.66
N HIS A 120 8.75 3.95 -0.01
CA HIS A 120 7.54 3.26 -0.42
C HIS A 120 6.63 4.22 -1.18
N LEU A 121 6.51 4.02 -2.49
CA LEU A 121 5.64 4.78 -3.38
C LEU A 121 4.24 4.16 -3.34
N ALA A 122 3.34 4.82 -2.64
CA ALA A 122 2.03 4.33 -2.24
C ALA A 122 0.89 5.25 -2.72
N GLY A 123 0.90 5.62 -4.01
CA GLY A 123 -0.17 6.39 -4.64
C GLY A 123 -1.42 5.55 -4.94
N LEU A 124 -2.52 6.21 -5.24
CA LEU A 124 -3.81 5.56 -5.48
C LEU A 124 -4.15 5.41 -6.97
N ILE A 125 -3.71 6.35 -7.80
CA ILE A 125 -3.95 6.33 -9.25
C ILE A 125 -2.70 6.72 -10.02
N ARG A 126 -2.68 6.35 -11.31
CA ARG A 126 -1.62 6.77 -12.23
C ARG A 126 -1.58 8.30 -12.35
N GLY A 127 -0.38 8.85 -12.17
CA GLY A 127 -0.12 10.28 -12.23
C GLY A 127 -0.01 10.94 -10.87
N ASP A 128 -0.48 10.34 -9.78
CA ASP A 128 -0.23 10.85 -8.42
C ASP A 128 1.27 10.85 -8.13
N ILE A 129 1.91 9.72 -8.42
CA ILE A 129 3.36 9.54 -8.33
C ILE A 129 3.88 9.29 -9.75
N PRO A 130 4.57 10.24 -10.38
CA PRO A 130 5.06 10.08 -11.75
C PRO A 130 6.21 9.07 -11.84
N ASP A 131 6.38 8.47 -13.02
CA ASP A 131 7.39 7.44 -13.30
C ASP A 131 8.82 7.87 -12.92
N GLU A 132 9.16 9.13 -13.08
CA GLU A 132 10.47 9.72 -12.72
C GLU A 132 10.80 9.66 -11.23
N MET A 133 9.79 9.50 -10.37
CA MET A 133 9.99 9.33 -8.92
C MET A 133 10.73 8.02 -8.60
N ILE A 134 10.57 6.98 -9.43
CA ILE A 134 11.21 5.67 -9.20
C ILE A 134 12.74 5.77 -9.30
N PRO A 135 13.35 6.23 -10.43
CA PRO A 135 14.79 6.37 -10.49
C PRO A 135 15.32 7.46 -9.53
N TYR A 136 14.52 8.47 -9.20
CA TYR A 136 14.90 9.47 -8.20
C TYR A 136 15.01 8.85 -6.80
N ALA A 137 14.05 8.02 -6.41
CA ALA A 137 14.07 7.29 -5.14
C ALA A 137 15.22 6.27 -5.09
N ALA A 138 15.49 5.57 -6.20
CA ALA A 138 16.53 4.55 -6.28
C ALA A 138 17.96 5.08 -6.07
N GLN A 139 18.18 6.39 -6.29
CA GLN A 139 19.46 7.04 -5.96
C GLN A 139 19.64 7.28 -4.45
N ARG A 140 18.61 7.11 -3.63
CA ARG A 140 18.57 7.49 -2.22
C ARG A 140 18.30 6.32 -1.28
N ALA A 141 17.46 5.35 -1.70
CA ALA A 141 16.98 4.27 -0.85
C ALA A 141 16.60 3.03 -1.67
N MET A 142 16.27 1.94 -1.01
CA MET A 142 15.57 0.82 -1.66
C MET A 142 14.16 1.28 -2.02
N VAL A 143 13.73 0.99 -3.27
CA VAL A 143 12.42 1.40 -3.75
C VAL A 143 11.41 0.28 -3.55
N ALA A 144 10.28 0.60 -2.95
CA ALA A 144 9.10 -0.24 -2.85
C ALA A 144 7.94 0.44 -3.58
N VAL A 145 7.24 -0.29 -4.45
CA VAL A 145 6.14 0.23 -5.26
C VAL A 145 4.91 -0.65 -5.12
N ASP A 146 3.78 -0.05 -4.75
CA ASP A 146 2.46 -0.63 -5.00
C ASP A 146 2.07 -0.29 -6.44
N VAL A 147 1.92 -1.31 -7.28
CA VAL A 147 1.72 -1.13 -8.72
C VAL A 147 0.41 -0.42 -9.06
N GLN A 148 -0.56 -0.39 -8.16
CA GLN A 148 -1.81 0.34 -8.38
C GLN A 148 -1.57 1.79 -8.79
N THR A 149 -0.54 2.46 -8.22
CA THR A 149 -0.18 3.84 -8.57
C THR A 149 0.30 4.01 -10.01
N MET A 150 0.69 2.91 -10.68
CA MET A 150 1.19 2.91 -12.06
C MET A 150 0.13 2.48 -13.09
N ILE A 151 -0.90 1.74 -12.67
CA ILE A 151 -1.86 1.12 -13.61
C ILE A 151 -3.31 1.54 -13.40
N ARG A 152 -3.69 2.06 -12.23
CA ARG A 152 -5.07 2.47 -11.95
C ARG A 152 -5.31 3.87 -12.50
N CYS A 153 -6.15 3.97 -13.53
CA CYS A 153 -6.46 5.21 -14.23
C CYS A 153 -7.88 5.70 -13.93
N LEU A 154 -8.11 6.98 -14.14
CA LEU A 154 -9.44 7.58 -14.05
C LEU A 154 -10.01 7.77 -15.44
N GLU A 155 -11.18 7.18 -15.72
CA GLU A 155 -11.95 7.39 -16.93
C GLU A 155 -13.42 7.63 -16.59
N ASN A 156 -13.95 8.78 -17.02
CA ASN A 156 -15.34 9.17 -16.75
C ASN A 156 -15.73 9.12 -15.26
N GLY A 157 -14.78 9.46 -14.36
CA GLY A 157 -14.97 9.41 -12.91
C GLY A 157 -14.85 8.01 -12.27
N GLY A 158 -14.73 6.96 -13.08
CA GLY A 158 -14.53 5.58 -12.62
C GLY A 158 -13.04 5.18 -12.62
N MET A 159 -12.71 4.18 -11.82
CA MET A 159 -11.37 3.59 -11.80
C MET A 159 -11.31 2.42 -12.80
N VAL A 160 -10.34 2.47 -13.71
CA VAL A 160 -10.02 1.42 -14.69
C VAL A 160 -8.55 1.06 -14.60
N TYR A 161 -8.18 -0.09 -15.14
CA TYR A 161 -6.79 -0.52 -15.16
C TYR A 161 -6.24 -0.49 -16.59
N HIS A 162 -5.07 0.14 -16.75
CA HIS A 162 -4.29 0.12 -17.98
C HIS A 162 -2.89 -0.37 -17.72
N ASP A 163 -2.34 -1.07 -18.67
CA ASP A 163 -0.96 -1.55 -18.59
C ASP A 163 0.04 -0.40 -18.43
N TRP A 164 1.10 -0.66 -17.68
CA TRP A 164 2.17 0.30 -17.43
C TRP A 164 3.24 0.20 -18.53
N ALA A 165 3.25 1.15 -19.44
CA ALA A 165 4.12 1.13 -20.61
C ALA A 165 5.62 1.11 -20.25
N ALA A 166 6.01 1.84 -19.20
CA ALA A 166 7.41 1.94 -18.75
C ALA A 166 7.85 0.78 -17.83
N LYS A 167 7.01 -0.22 -17.56
CA LYS A 167 7.28 -1.28 -16.59
C LYS A 167 8.64 -1.96 -16.77
N LYS A 168 9.02 -2.32 -18.00
CA LYS A 168 10.30 -3.02 -18.26
C LYS A 168 11.52 -2.12 -18.08
N GLU A 169 11.37 -0.82 -18.24
CA GLU A 169 12.42 0.16 -18.02
C GLU A 169 12.61 0.44 -16.53
N LEU A 170 11.51 0.47 -15.76
CA LEU A 170 11.51 0.94 -14.38
C LEU A 170 11.56 -0.17 -13.32
N LEU A 171 11.08 -1.38 -13.63
CA LEU A 171 11.15 -2.52 -12.71
C LEU A 171 12.58 -2.84 -12.20
N PRO A 172 13.66 -2.66 -12.98
CA PRO A 172 15.02 -2.87 -12.48
C PRO A 172 15.41 -2.00 -11.27
N TYR A 173 14.78 -0.86 -11.07
CA TYR A 173 15.01 0.04 -9.92
C TYR A 173 14.25 -0.38 -8.67
N ILE A 174 13.27 -1.30 -8.79
CA ILE A 174 12.35 -1.64 -7.72
C ILE A 174 12.87 -2.86 -6.95
N ARG A 175 13.14 -2.65 -5.65
CA ARG A 175 13.53 -3.71 -4.72
C ARG A 175 12.32 -4.56 -4.33
N PHE A 176 11.19 -3.93 -4.02
CA PHE A 176 9.97 -4.58 -3.59
C PHE A 176 8.80 -4.12 -4.47
N LEU A 177 8.25 -5.03 -5.24
CA LEU A 177 7.06 -4.79 -6.06
C LEU A 177 5.86 -5.47 -5.42
N LYS A 178 4.78 -4.72 -5.18
CA LYS A 178 3.50 -5.30 -4.77
C LYS A 178 2.49 -5.16 -5.90
N THR A 179 1.72 -6.21 -6.09
CA THR A 179 0.52 -6.25 -6.94
C THR A 179 -0.53 -7.14 -6.28
N ASP A 180 -1.78 -7.02 -6.67
CA ASP A 180 -2.77 -8.08 -6.46
C ASP A 180 -2.88 -8.99 -7.71
N ALA A 181 -3.71 -10.03 -7.63
CA ALA A 181 -3.84 -10.99 -8.72
C ALA A 181 -4.37 -10.35 -10.02
N ALA A 182 -5.34 -9.43 -9.93
CA ALA A 182 -5.90 -8.75 -11.10
C ALA A 182 -4.91 -7.74 -11.70
N GLU A 183 -4.19 -7.02 -10.86
CA GLU A 183 -3.13 -6.09 -11.28
C GLU A 183 -1.98 -6.83 -11.96
N ALA A 184 -1.59 -8.00 -11.43
CA ALA A 184 -0.57 -8.87 -12.06
C ALA A 184 -1.01 -9.34 -13.45
N GLU A 185 -2.28 -9.70 -13.62
CA GLU A 185 -2.85 -10.07 -14.93
C GLU A 185 -2.80 -8.89 -15.90
N VAL A 186 -3.16 -7.68 -15.48
CA VAL A 186 -3.06 -6.47 -16.32
C VAL A 186 -1.63 -6.24 -16.81
N LEU A 187 -0.63 -6.41 -15.94
CA LEU A 187 0.77 -6.20 -16.30
C LEU A 187 1.35 -7.29 -17.21
N THR A 188 0.98 -8.55 -16.98
CA THR A 188 1.65 -9.71 -17.60
C THR A 188 0.80 -10.45 -18.62
N GLY A 189 -0.51 -10.28 -18.59
CA GLY A 189 -1.48 -11.08 -19.36
C GLY A 189 -1.69 -12.50 -18.79
N LEU A 190 -1.15 -12.81 -17.60
CA LEU A 190 -1.19 -14.14 -16.98
C LEU A 190 -2.10 -14.14 -15.75
N THR A 191 -3.01 -15.13 -15.70
CA THR A 191 -3.88 -15.37 -14.54
C THR A 191 -3.22 -16.21 -13.45
N ASP A 192 -2.20 -17.03 -13.82
CA ASP A 192 -1.40 -17.76 -12.85
C ASP A 192 -0.44 -16.82 -12.12
N ARG A 193 -0.61 -16.70 -10.82
CA ARG A 193 0.15 -15.76 -9.98
C ARG A 193 1.63 -16.12 -9.87
N VAL A 194 1.96 -17.40 -9.90
CA VAL A 194 3.35 -17.86 -9.85
C VAL A 194 4.07 -17.47 -11.14
N GLU A 195 3.46 -17.74 -12.28
CA GLU A 195 4.03 -17.36 -13.57
C GLU A 195 4.07 -15.85 -13.77
N ALA A 196 3.05 -15.12 -13.32
CA ALA A 196 3.06 -13.66 -13.32
C ALA A 196 4.21 -13.10 -12.46
N ALA A 197 4.44 -13.63 -11.26
CA ALA A 197 5.55 -13.22 -10.39
C ALA A 197 6.91 -13.45 -11.05
N LYS A 198 7.12 -14.61 -11.70
CA LYS A 198 8.34 -14.93 -12.46
C LYS A 198 8.58 -13.96 -13.61
N VAL A 199 7.52 -13.60 -14.34
CA VAL A 199 7.60 -12.62 -15.44
C VAL A 199 7.98 -11.24 -14.91
N LEU A 200 7.31 -10.74 -13.85
CA LEU A 200 7.64 -9.45 -13.24
C LEU A 200 9.06 -9.39 -12.70
N TYR A 201 9.54 -10.48 -12.09
CA TYR A 201 10.93 -10.64 -11.69
C TYR A 201 11.89 -10.60 -12.89
N SER A 202 11.57 -11.33 -13.97
CA SER A 202 12.39 -11.36 -15.19
C SER A 202 12.53 -9.99 -15.86
N TRP A 203 11.58 -9.09 -15.64
CA TRP A 203 11.65 -7.70 -16.09
C TRP A 203 12.44 -6.77 -15.15
N GLY A 204 12.89 -7.28 -13.99
CA GLY A 204 13.89 -6.61 -13.17
C GLY A 204 13.52 -6.37 -11.71
N ALA A 205 12.26 -6.51 -11.28
CA ALA A 205 11.88 -6.43 -9.88
C ALA A 205 12.64 -7.48 -9.05
N LYS A 206 13.03 -7.15 -7.79
CA LYS A 206 13.91 -8.04 -7.00
C LYS A 206 13.16 -8.96 -6.04
N GLU A 207 12.06 -8.50 -5.48
CA GLU A 207 11.10 -9.30 -4.73
C GLU A 207 9.70 -8.90 -5.20
N VAL A 208 8.89 -9.87 -5.65
CA VAL A 208 7.53 -9.65 -6.16
C VAL A 208 6.54 -10.24 -5.17
N LEU A 209 5.72 -9.38 -4.57
CA LEU A 209 4.66 -9.76 -3.65
C LEU A 209 3.31 -9.66 -4.35
N ILE A 210 2.56 -10.76 -4.37
CA ILE A 210 1.21 -10.82 -4.96
C ILE A 210 0.19 -11.14 -3.87
N THR A 211 -0.71 -10.19 -3.60
CA THR A 211 -1.82 -10.41 -2.66
C THR A 211 -3.01 -11.07 -3.34
N HIS A 212 -3.69 -11.94 -2.61
CA HIS A 212 -4.94 -12.56 -3.01
C HIS A 212 -5.90 -12.67 -1.82
N ASN A 213 -7.15 -13.09 -2.06
CA ASN A 213 -8.15 -13.23 -1.00
C ASN A 213 -7.82 -14.33 0.01
N THR A 214 -7.05 -15.33 -0.39
CA THR A 214 -6.78 -16.54 0.42
C THR A 214 -5.36 -16.60 0.95
N GLU A 215 -4.41 -15.94 0.28
CA GLU A 215 -2.99 -16.04 0.63
C GLU A 215 -2.20 -14.84 0.09
N VAL A 216 -0.99 -14.69 0.59
CA VAL A 216 0.02 -13.80 0.05
C VAL A 216 1.15 -14.64 -0.53
N LEU A 217 1.60 -14.29 -1.74
CA LEU A 217 2.69 -14.95 -2.44
C LEU A 217 3.88 -13.98 -2.57
N VAL A 218 5.10 -14.49 -2.40
CA VAL A 218 6.34 -13.76 -2.70
C VAL A 218 7.23 -14.63 -3.59
N TYR A 219 7.87 -14.01 -4.59
CA TYR A 219 8.91 -14.59 -5.42
C TYR A 219 10.18 -13.74 -5.38
N ASP A 220 11.34 -14.36 -5.14
CA ASP A 220 12.64 -13.69 -5.01
C ASP A 220 13.61 -14.00 -6.18
N GLY A 221 13.12 -14.71 -7.19
CA GLY A 221 13.91 -15.18 -8.33
C GLY A 221 14.44 -16.62 -8.19
N GLN A 222 14.30 -17.21 -7.02
CA GLN A 222 14.73 -18.58 -6.72
C GLN A 222 13.55 -19.42 -6.26
N GLU A 223 12.82 -18.97 -5.24
CA GLU A 223 11.77 -19.72 -4.58
C GLU A 223 10.45 -18.94 -4.54
N ILE A 224 9.34 -19.70 -4.54
CA ILE A 224 8.00 -19.20 -4.27
C ILE A 224 7.67 -19.47 -2.81
N TYR A 225 7.33 -18.40 -2.12
CA TYR A 225 6.86 -18.44 -0.73
C TYR A 225 5.38 -18.08 -0.69
N THR A 226 4.57 -18.83 0.04
CA THR A 226 3.16 -18.52 0.24
C THR A 226 2.80 -18.58 1.71
N CYS A 227 1.84 -17.75 2.11
CA CYS A 227 1.30 -17.76 3.47
C CYS A 227 -0.21 -17.52 3.43
N PRO A 228 -1.05 -18.43 3.99
CA PRO A 228 -2.49 -18.31 3.92
C PRO A 228 -3.02 -17.22 4.85
N ILE A 229 -4.02 -16.46 4.39
CA ILE A 229 -4.77 -15.52 5.22
C ILE A 229 -5.69 -16.29 6.16
N LYS A 230 -5.70 -15.93 7.44
CA LYS A 230 -6.45 -16.62 8.50
C LYS A 230 -7.34 -15.67 9.32
N ALA A 231 -7.93 -14.66 8.67
CA ALA A 231 -8.85 -13.73 9.32
C ALA A 231 -10.13 -14.45 9.79
N ARG A 232 -10.55 -14.19 11.03
CA ARG A 232 -11.78 -14.77 11.64
C ARG A 232 -13.05 -14.11 11.10
N ASN A 233 -12.95 -12.87 10.60
CA ASN A 233 -14.00 -12.16 9.88
C ASN A 233 -13.40 -11.14 8.91
N LEU A 234 -14.21 -10.53 8.05
CA LEU A 234 -13.78 -9.67 6.96
C LEU A 234 -14.40 -8.25 7.03
N SER A 235 -14.70 -7.77 8.23
CA SER A 235 -15.36 -6.46 8.40
C SER A 235 -14.46 -5.27 8.01
N GLY A 236 -13.14 -5.44 8.04
CA GLY A 236 -12.14 -4.40 7.78
C GLY A 236 -11.27 -4.66 6.55
N ARG A 237 -11.83 -4.99 5.39
CA ARG A 237 -11.06 -5.35 4.17
C ARG A 237 -10.29 -4.21 3.53
N THR A 238 -10.75 -2.96 3.66
CA THR A 238 -10.08 -1.79 3.07
C THR A 238 -8.67 -1.62 3.64
N GLY A 239 -7.69 -1.36 2.77
CA GLY A 239 -6.29 -1.19 3.16
C GLY A 239 -5.54 -2.50 3.45
N ARG A 240 -6.07 -3.67 3.04
CA ARG A 240 -5.39 -4.95 3.27
C ARG A 240 -4.07 -5.05 2.49
N GLY A 241 -4.05 -4.62 1.22
CA GLY A 241 -2.84 -4.59 0.39
C GLY A 241 -1.76 -3.72 1.00
N ASP A 242 -2.15 -2.49 1.37
CA ASP A 242 -1.27 -1.50 2.00
C ASP A 242 -0.68 -2.02 3.31
N THR A 243 -1.53 -2.62 4.16
CA THR A 243 -1.11 -3.23 5.43
C THR A 243 -0.11 -4.37 5.21
N THR A 244 -0.41 -5.29 4.29
CA THR A 244 0.46 -6.42 3.96
C THR A 244 1.81 -5.95 3.49
N PHE A 245 1.82 -5.04 2.52
CA PHE A 245 3.05 -4.60 1.87
C PHE A 245 3.93 -3.78 2.81
N ALA A 246 3.35 -2.82 3.53
CA ALA A 246 4.10 -2.02 4.48
C ALA A 246 4.70 -2.86 5.61
N CYS A 247 3.98 -3.84 6.14
CA CYS A 247 4.52 -4.77 7.11
C CYS A 247 5.67 -5.58 6.50
N TYR A 248 5.44 -6.21 5.34
CA TYR A 248 6.43 -7.07 4.70
C TYR A 248 7.75 -6.35 4.47
N ILE A 249 7.75 -5.20 3.79
CA ILE A 249 8.99 -4.49 3.43
C ILE A 249 9.78 -4.02 4.65
N ASN A 250 9.10 -3.61 5.72
CA ASN A 250 9.78 -3.17 6.95
C ASN A 250 10.33 -4.36 7.74
N GLU A 251 9.60 -5.48 7.84
CA GLU A 251 10.10 -6.72 8.45
C GLU A 251 11.31 -7.31 7.67
N ARG A 252 11.35 -7.14 6.34
CA ARG A 252 12.48 -7.56 5.49
C ARG A 252 13.80 -6.83 5.78
N LEU A 253 13.77 -5.72 6.53
CA LEU A 253 15.00 -5.06 6.97
C LEU A 253 15.84 -5.92 7.94
N SER A 254 15.20 -6.85 8.63
CA SER A 254 15.86 -7.68 9.66
C SER A 254 15.52 -9.18 9.60
N LYS A 255 14.52 -9.57 8.81
CA LYS A 255 14.04 -10.95 8.72
C LYS A 255 14.20 -11.51 7.31
N ASP A 256 14.28 -12.83 7.21
CA ASP A 256 14.19 -13.56 5.95
C ASP A 256 12.78 -13.48 5.35
N ILE A 257 12.61 -13.93 4.11
CA ILE A 257 11.34 -13.87 3.39
C ILE A 257 10.25 -14.67 4.10
N PRO A 258 10.44 -15.94 4.48
CA PRO A 258 9.41 -16.72 5.15
C PRO A 258 8.90 -16.05 6.43
N THR A 259 9.81 -15.55 7.25
CA THR A 259 9.45 -14.89 8.53
C THR A 259 8.73 -13.56 8.30
N ALA A 260 9.22 -12.72 7.39
CA ALA A 260 8.59 -11.45 7.07
C ALA A 260 7.20 -11.65 6.43
N LEU A 261 7.08 -12.64 5.52
CA LEU A 261 5.81 -12.98 4.88
C LEU A 261 4.78 -13.50 5.90
N LYS A 262 5.20 -14.36 6.81
CA LYS A 262 4.33 -14.85 7.89
C LYS A 262 3.83 -13.69 8.75
N THR A 263 4.72 -12.81 9.21
CA THR A 263 4.36 -11.63 10.02
C THR A 263 3.39 -10.71 9.26
N ALA A 264 3.66 -10.43 7.99
CA ALA A 264 2.78 -9.57 7.17
C ALA A 264 1.39 -10.20 6.95
N THR A 265 1.34 -11.51 6.74
CA THR A 265 0.07 -12.23 6.53
C THR A 265 -0.73 -12.35 7.84
N ALA A 266 -0.06 -12.51 8.98
CA ALA A 266 -0.70 -12.48 10.29
C ALA A 266 -1.28 -11.08 10.59
N LEU A 267 -0.48 -10.02 10.32
CA LEU A 267 -0.95 -8.65 10.52
C LEU A 267 -2.17 -8.32 9.68
N VAL A 268 -2.16 -8.65 8.39
CA VAL A 268 -3.31 -8.38 7.52
C VAL A 268 -4.52 -9.20 7.92
N SER A 269 -4.33 -10.46 8.36
CA SER A 269 -5.42 -11.29 8.88
C SER A 269 -6.09 -10.63 10.09
N LEU A 270 -5.30 -10.22 11.07
CA LEU A 270 -5.78 -9.52 12.27
C LEU A 270 -6.42 -8.16 11.92
N LYS A 271 -5.80 -7.38 11.04
CA LYS A 271 -6.31 -6.07 10.60
C LYS A 271 -7.68 -6.18 9.93
N MET A 272 -7.90 -7.20 9.10
CA MET A 272 -9.18 -7.38 8.38
C MET A 272 -10.38 -7.62 9.30
N GLU A 273 -10.15 -7.96 10.55
CA GLU A 273 -11.21 -8.19 11.53
C GLU A 273 -11.84 -6.89 12.06
N THR A 274 -11.22 -5.73 11.80
CA THR A 274 -11.69 -4.43 12.29
C THR A 274 -11.63 -3.39 11.17
N PRO A 275 -12.68 -2.58 10.96
CA PRO A 275 -12.64 -1.44 10.04
C PRO A 275 -11.56 -0.41 10.42
N GLY A 276 -11.04 0.30 9.41
CA GLY A 276 -9.98 1.31 9.59
C GLY A 276 -8.56 0.72 9.50
N PRO A 277 -7.51 1.50 9.83
CA PRO A 277 -6.13 1.04 9.82
C PRO A 277 -5.85 0.11 11.00
N TYR A 278 -4.70 -0.56 11.00
CA TYR A 278 -4.29 -1.38 12.14
C TYR A 278 -3.98 -0.49 13.36
N MET A 279 -4.75 -0.67 14.42
CA MET A 279 -4.66 0.11 15.66
C MET A 279 -4.10 -0.70 16.84
N GLY A 280 -3.76 -1.98 16.63
CA GLY A 280 -3.13 -2.83 17.64
C GLY A 280 -1.64 -2.57 17.79
N THR A 281 -0.99 -3.41 18.58
CA THR A 281 0.45 -3.32 18.90
C THR A 281 1.23 -4.50 18.30
N ARG A 282 2.56 -4.48 18.42
CA ARG A 282 3.41 -5.65 18.12
C ARG A 282 3.01 -6.87 18.97
N ALA A 283 2.70 -6.67 20.23
CA ALA A 283 2.30 -7.77 21.12
C ALA A 283 0.98 -8.44 20.68
N ASP A 284 0.02 -7.66 20.21
CA ASP A 284 -1.24 -8.20 19.66
C ASP A 284 -0.96 -9.04 18.41
N LEU A 285 -0.07 -8.57 17.54
CA LEU A 285 0.36 -9.32 16.35
C LEU A 285 1.06 -10.62 16.72
N GLU A 286 2.00 -10.59 17.65
CA GLU A 286 2.75 -11.78 18.09
C GLU A 286 1.82 -12.82 18.76
N ALA A 287 0.83 -12.35 19.52
CA ALA A 287 -0.21 -13.23 20.08
C ALA A 287 -1.02 -13.91 18.96
N TYR A 288 -1.41 -13.14 17.94
CA TYR A 288 -2.15 -13.67 16.78
C TYR A 288 -1.29 -14.64 15.95
N GLU A 289 -0.01 -14.32 15.72
CA GLU A 289 0.91 -15.24 15.05
C GLU A 289 1.03 -16.57 15.78
N LYS A 290 1.16 -16.53 17.10
CA LYS A 290 1.30 -17.74 17.93
C LYS A 290 0.05 -18.60 17.90
N GLU A 291 -1.14 -17.99 17.80
CA GLU A 291 -2.42 -18.70 17.81
C GLU A 291 -2.74 -19.33 16.45
N PHE A 292 -2.42 -18.64 15.34
CA PHE A 292 -2.91 -19.03 14.01
C PHE A 292 -1.80 -19.46 13.03
N PHE A 293 -0.54 -19.13 13.29
CA PHE A 293 0.57 -19.35 12.35
C PHE A 293 1.73 -20.12 13.01
#